data_9dbcaa9a48523eb1e2fc040c04e0b6a5
#
_entry.id   9dbcaa9a48523eb1e2fc040c04e0b6a5
#
_cell.length_a   1.000
_cell.length_b   1.000
_cell.length_c   1.000
_cell.angle_alpha   90.00
_cell.angle_beta   90.00
_cell.angle_gamma   90.00
#
_symmetry.space_group_name_H-M   'P 1'
#
loop_
_entity.id
_entity.type
_entity.pdbx_description
1 polymer ?
#
loop_
_entity_poly.entity_id
_entity_poly.type
_entity_poly.pdbx_seq_one_letter_code
_entity_poly.pdbx_strand_id
1 'polypeptide(L)'
;MVVNLFCNRLAKQFIIKLTYSNYVLPVSICIALLGATTSQLLQLHSSIGAFLAGIAFAEILELNLTAKKSINQFVTSFFTPLFFVSIGFKANFIGNFNISVTILLIVIACLTKIFGASLGGFIGGLTKVESLLVGVGMNTRGAMEIMLSSLALNSGIISSELFVGLIIMALVTSVISLPALSILKTHASKQSNQS
;
A
#
# COMPACT_ATOMS: atom_id res chain seq x y z
N MET A 1 8.95 -0.96 19.59
CA MET A 1 10.01 -1.86 20.09
C MET A 1 11.30 -1.77 19.28
N VAL A 2 11.27 -1.60 17.94
CA VAL A 2 12.47 -1.50 17.08
C VAL A 2 13.24 -0.17 17.27
N VAL A 3 12.55 0.94 17.49
CA VAL A 3 13.16 2.28 17.64
C VAL A 3 13.88 2.47 19.00
N ASN A 4 13.51 1.70 20.02
CA ASN A 4 14.22 1.77 21.31
C ASN A 4 15.64 1.18 21.26
N LEU A 5 15.97 0.41 20.25
CA LEU A 5 17.29 -0.20 20.07
C LEU A 5 18.27 0.70 19.29
N PHE A 6 17.76 1.64 18.47
CA PHE A 6 18.61 2.40 17.56
C PHE A 6 18.70 3.91 17.86
N CYS A 7 17.84 4.47 18.69
CA CYS A 7 17.85 5.91 18.95
C CYS A 7 18.24 6.22 20.39
N ASN A 8 19.47 6.72 20.57
CA ASN A 8 19.95 7.35 21.80
C ASN A 8 18.92 8.39 22.30
N ARG A 9 18.66 8.50 23.59
CA ARG A 9 17.69 9.44 24.23
C ARG A 9 17.77 10.88 23.66
N LEU A 10 18.96 11.32 23.28
CA LEU A 10 19.23 12.63 22.69
C LEU A 10 18.64 12.79 21.30
N ALA A 11 18.75 11.77 20.44
CA ALA A 11 18.16 11.80 19.10
C ALA A 11 16.63 11.83 19.17
N LYS A 12 16.04 11.08 20.11
CA LYS A 12 14.58 11.06 20.31
C LYS A 12 14.06 12.43 20.80
N GLN A 13 14.75 13.08 21.73
CA GLN A 13 14.38 14.42 22.20
C GLN A 13 14.55 15.48 21.10
N PHE A 14 15.59 15.39 20.28
CA PHE A 14 15.82 16.31 19.16
C PHE A 14 14.75 16.16 18.09
N ILE A 15 14.40 14.94 17.73
CA ILE A 15 13.34 14.63 16.76
C ILE A 15 11.96 15.07 17.28
N ILE A 16 11.65 14.83 18.55
CA ILE A 16 10.40 15.28 19.19
C ILE A 16 10.29 16.80 19.13
N LYS A 17 11.37 17.52 19.44
CA LYS A 17 11.40 18.99 19.38
C LYS A 17 11.22 19.53 17.97
N LEU A 18 11.78 18.87 16.96
CA LEU A 18 11.56 19.15 15.54
C LEU A 18 10.12 18.82 15.10
N THR A 19 9.52 17.79 15.65
CA THR A 19 8.16 17.32 15.34
C THR A 19 7.08 18.29 15.85
N TYR A 20 7.36 19.05 16.90
CA TYR A 20 6.49 20.13 17.39
C TYR A 20 6.60 21.44 16.60
N SER A 21 7.53 21.52 15.66
CA SER A 21 7.78 22.70 14.80
C SER A 21 7.16 22.52 13.41
N ASN A 22 7.04 23.63 12.68
CA ASN A 22 6.59 23.65 11.26
C ASN A 22 7.53 22.88 10.31
N TYR A 23 8.63 22.29 10.83
CA TYR A 23 9.64 21.55 10.05
C TYR A 23 9.38 20.05 9.91
N VAL A 24 8.25 19.54 10.40
CA VAL A 24 7.95 18.10 10.36
C VAL A 24 7.94 17.55 8.94
N LEU A 25 7.34 18.26 8.02
CA LEU A 25 7.24 17.84 6.62
C LEU A 25 8.62 17.79 5.92
N PRO A 26 9.45 18.84 5.96
CA PRO A 26 10.81 18.75 5.42
C PRO A 26 11.66 17.65 6.06
N VAL A 27 11.57 17.49 7.38
CA VAL A 27 12.34 16.46 8.11
C VAL A 27 11.91 15.05 7.69
N SER A 28 10.61 14.80 7.55
CA SER A 28 10.13 13.49 7.07
C SER A 28 10.58 13.17 5.66
N ILE A 29 10.61 14.16 4.77
CA ILE A 29 11.14 13.99 3.41
C ILE A 29 12.64 13.70 3.44
N CYS A 30 13.43 14.43 4.23
CA CYS A 30 14.87 14.18 4.39
C CYS A 30 15.14 12.76 4.91
N ILE A 31 14.39 12.31 5.93
CA ILE A 31 14.53 10.96 6.48
C ILE A 31 14.21 9.89 5.41
N ALA A 32 13.14 10.07 4.66
CA ALA A 32 12.78 9.15 3.58
C ALA A 32 13.86 9.11 2.49
N LEU A 33 14.42 10.26 2.09
CA LEU A 33 15.50 10.33 1.11
C LEU A 33 16.80 9.71 1.62
N LEU A 34 17.16 9.93 2.88
CA LEU A 34 18.31 9.27 3.51
C LEU A 34 18.13 7.76 3.56
N GLY A 35 16.94 7.28 3.91
CA GLY A 35 16.61 5.85 3.85
C GLY A 35 16.71 5.30 2.43
N ALA A 36 16.22 6.03 1.43
CA ALA A 36 16.31 5.64 0.03
C ALA A 36 17.77 5.53 -0.45
N THR A 37 18.60 6.53 -0.15
CA THR A 37 20.02 6.56 -0.56
C THR A 37 20.84 5.47 0.13
N THR A 38 20.66 5.25 1.42
CA THR A 38 21.35 4.18 2.15
C THR A 38 20.98 2.79 1.61
N SER A 39 19.71 2.57 1.28
CA SER A 39 19.26 1.31 0.67
C SER A 39 19.91 1.10 -0.70
N GLN A 40 20.01 2.15 -1.51
CA GLN A 40 20.63 2.09 -2.83
C GLN A 40 22.13 1.79 -2.75
N LEU A 41 22.85 2.32 -1.77
CA LEU A 41 24.25 1.99 -1.50
C LEU A 41 24.44 0.50 -1.14
N LEU A 42 23.44 -0.12 -0.51
CA LEU A 42 23.40 -1.54 -0.20
C LEU A 42 22.91 -2.41 -1.37
N GLN A 43 22.81 -1.85 -2.57
CA GLN A 43 22.27 -2.52 -3.78
C GLN A 43 20.82 -3.00 -3.63
N LEU A 44 20.09 -2.45 -2.67
CA LEU A 44 18.66 -2.66 -2.51
C LEU A 44 17.89 -1.53 -3.22
N HIS A 45 16.65 -1.80 -3.58
CA HIS A 45 15.84 -0.76 -4.21
C HIS A 45 15.53 0.38 -3.21
N SER A 46 15.68 1.62 -3.67
CA SER A 46 15.53 2.85 -2.86
C SER A 46 14.18 2.94 -2.13
N SER A 47 13.12 2.39 -2.72
CA SER A 47 11.79 2.37 -2.11
C SER A 47 11.72 1.58 -0.80
N ILE A 48 12.52 0.51 -0.68
CA ILE A 48 12.57 -0.32 0.54
C ILE A 48 13.16 0.50 1.69
N GLY A 49 14.26 1.20 1.42
CA GLY A 49 14.88 2.05 2.44
C GLY A 49 14.02 3.24 2.85
N ALA A 50 13.36 3.90 1.89
CA ALA A 50 12.40 4.96 2.19
C ALA A 50 11.23 4.46 3.06
N PHE A 51 10.71 3.27 2.75
CA PHE A 51 9.62 2.64 3.49
C PHE A 51 10.03 2.28 4.93
N LEU A 52 11.19 1.65 5.12
CA LEU A 52 11.70 1.31 6.44
C LEU A 52 11.99 2.56 7.29
N ALA A 53 12.57 3.59 6.68
CA ALA A 53 12.78 4.87 7.33
C ALA A 53 11.44 5.53 7.72
N GLY A 54 10.42 5.42 6.87
CA GLY A 54 9.07 5.90 7.15
C GLY A 54 8.41 5.18 8.33
N ILE A 55 8.54 3.85 8.43
CA ILE A 55 8.04 3.07 9.58
C ILE A 55 8.73 3.53 10.87
N ALA A 56 10.05 3.65 10.86
CA ALA A 56 10.80 4.11 12.04
C ALA A 56 10.40 5.52 12.49
N PHE A 57 10.09 6.39 11.54
CA PHE A 57 9.64 7.76 11.82
C PHE A 57 8.16 7.83 12.25
N ALA A 58 7.33 6.89 11.80
CA ALA A 58 5.90 6.86 12.11
C ALA A 58 5.61 6.73 13.61
N GLU A 59 6.42 5.95 14.35
CA GLU A 59 6.29 5.82 15.82
C GLU A 59 6.46 7.18 16.53
N ILE A 60 7.32 8.05 16.00
CA ILE A 60 7.55 9.39 16.54
C ILE A 60 6.42 10.33 16.15
N LEU A 61 5.89 10.16 14.96
CA LEU A 61 4.82 10.97 14.40
C LEU A 61 3.46 10.72 15.07
N GLU A 62 3.25 9.53 15.62
CA GLU A 62 2.02 9.20 16.38
C GLU A 62 1.82 10.11 17.61
N LEU A 63 2.89 10.71 18.11
CA LEU A 63 2.84 11.67 19.23
C LEU A 63 2.29 13.04 18.82
N ASN A 64 2.19 13.34 17.50
CA ASN A 64 1.71 14.61 16.98
C ASN A 64 0.71 14.43 15.84
N LEU A 65 -0.58 14.43 16.19
CA LEU A 65 -1.69 14.23 15.25
C LEU A 65 -1.75 15.30 14.15
N THR A 66 -1.37 16.54 14.47
CA THR A 66 -1.36 17.65 13.50
C THR A 66 -0.29 17.42 12.45
N ALA A 67 0.91 17.00 12.85
CA ALA A 67 2.01 16.68 11.96
C ALA A 67 1.65 15.49 11.04
N LYS A 68 1.08 14.43 11.60
CA LYS A 68 0.58 13.27 10.86
C LYS A 68 -0.43 13.66 9.79
N LYS A 69 -1.38 14.55 10.15
CA LYS A 69 -2.39 15.06 9.22
C LYS A 69 -1.78 15.87 8.07
N SER A 70 -0.82 16.75 8.38
CA SER A 70 -0.14 17.57 7.36
C SER A 70 0.67 16.74 6.38
N ILE A 71 1.43 15.73 6.87
CA ILE A 71 2.16 14.81 6.01
C ILE A 71 1.20 14.01 5.13
N ASN A 72 0.13 13.45 5.73
CA ASN A 72 -0.83 12.67 4.97
C ASN A 72 -1.51 13.51 3.89
N GLN A 73 -1.89 14.73 4.21
CA GLN A 73 -2.47 15.66 3.24
C GLN A 73 -1.51 15.98 2.09
N PHE A 74 -0.24 16.24 2.40
CA PHE A 74 0.77 16.51 1.39
C PHE A 74 1.02 15.31 0.48
N VAL A 75 1.16 14.11 1.07
CA VAL A 75 1.35 12.86 0.31
C VAL A 75 0.16 12.58 -0.60
N THR A 76 -1.08 12.69 -0.08
CA THR A 76 -2.28 12.39 -0.88
C THR A 76 -2.58 13.44 -1.94
N SER A 77 -2.27 14.73 -1.68
CA SER A 77 -2.57 15.82 -2.62
C SER A 77 -1.48 16.00 -3.69
N PHE A 78 -0.25 15.66 -3.41
CA PHE A 78 0.88 15.90 -4.32
C PHE A 78 1.54 14.61 -4.82
N PHE A 79 2.04 13.77 -3.91
CA PHE A 79 2.79 12.58 -4.32
C PHE A 79 1.92 11.50 -4.96
N THR A 80 0.70 11.30 -4.44
CA THR A 80 -0.19 10.27 -5.00
C THR A 80 -0.57 10.54 -6.45
N PRO A 81 -1.04 11.74 -6.84
CA PRO A 81 -1.28 12.06 -8.24
C PRO A 81 -0.02 11.95 -9.11
N LEU A 82 1.11 12.47 -8.62
CA LEU A 82 2.38 12.41 -9.34
C LEU A 82 2.83 10.96 -9.61
N PHE A 83 2.65 10.09 -8.64
CA PHE A 83 2.93 8.67 -8.77
C PHE A 83 2.07 8.01 -9.85
N PHE A 84 0.75 8.23 -9.82
CA PHE A 84 -0.14 7.66 -10.84
C PHE A 84 0.13 8.20 -12.24
N VAL A 85 0.42 9.50 -12.36
CA VAL A 85 0.82 10.10 -13.65
C VAL A 85 2.11 9.47 -14.17
N SER A 86 3.12 9.32 -13.31
CA SER A 86 4.40 8.68 -13.66
C SER A 86 4.21 7.25 -14.18
N ILE A 87 3.31 6.49 -13.55
CA ILE A 87 2.98 5.13 -14.00
C ILE A 87 2.21 5.16 -15.32
N GLY A 88 1.27 6.08 -15.47
CA GLY A 88 0.52 6.25 -16.71
C GLY A 88 1.42 6.52 -17.92
N PHE A 89 2.48 7.29 -17.75
CA PHE A 89 3.48 7.53 -18.79
C PHE A 89 4.31 6.28 -19.16
N LYS A 90 4.58 5.41 -18.18
CA LYS A 90 5.30 4.15 -18.42
C LYS A 90 4.43 3.09 -19.06
N ALA A 91 3.13 3.12 -18.82
CA ALA A 91 2.18 2.15 -19.32
C ALA A 91 1.69 2.55 -20.71
N ASN A 92 2.20 1.89 -21.76
CA ASN A 92 1.63 2.02 -23.09
C ASN A 92 0.38 1.14 -23.21
N PHE A 93 -0.75 1.69 -22.76
CA PHE A 93 -2.04 0.98 -22.76
C PHE A 93 -2.52 0.60 -24.17
N ILE A 94 -2.18 1.39 -25.20
CA ILE A 94 -2.66 1.13 -26.58
C ILE A 94 -1.84 0.01 -27.23
N GLY A 95 -0.53 0.01 -27.04
CA GLY A 95 0.36 -0.95 -27.72
C GLY A 95 0.53 -2.28 -26.98
N ASN A 96 0.40 -2.28 -25.66
CA ASN A 96 0.72 -3.44 -24.82
C ASN A 96 -0.51 -4.02 -24.08
N PHE A 97 -1.72 -3.64 -24.46
CA PHE A 97 -2.93 -4.18 -23.85
C PHE A 97 -3.30 -5.53 -24.45
N ASN A 98 -3.21 -6.58 -23.62
CA ASN A 98 -3.66 -7.93 -23.98
C ASN A 98 -4.83 -8.32 -23.07
N ILE A 99 -6.03 -8.36 -23.67
CA ILE A 99 -7.28 -8.63 -22.94
C ILE A 99 -7.28 -10.01 -22.29
N SER A 100 -6.75 -11.03 -22.97
CA SER A 100 -6.72 -12.41 -22.45
C SER A 100 -5.82 -12.52 -21.23
N VAL A 101 -4.64 -11.92 -21.27
CA VAL A 101 -3.71 -11.87 -20.14
C VAL A 101 -4.32 -11.09 -18.98
N THR A 102 -4.94 -9.96 -19.26
CA THR A 102 -5.55 -9.11 -18.22
C THR A 102 -6.71 -9.82 -17.50
N ILE A 103 -7.61 -10.47 -18.25
CA ILE A 103 -8.73 -11.24 -17.66
C ILE A 103 -8.19 -12.40 -16.84
N LEU A 104 -7.22 -13.14 -17.36
CA LEU A 104 -6.59 -14.25 -16.62
C LEU A 104 -5.99 -13.78 -15.30
N LEU A 105 -5.26 -12.66 -15.29
CA LEU A 105 -4.69 -12.06 -14.09
C LEU A 105 -5.78 -11.68 -13.08
N ILE A 106 -6.86 -11.02 -13.53
CA ILE A 106 -7.97 -10.62 -12.66
C ILE A 106 -8.62 -11.85 -12.01
N VAL A 107 -8.94 -12.87 -12.82
CA VAL A 107 -9.60 -14.08 -12.32
C VAL A 107 -8.73 -14.83 -11.31
N ILE A 108 -7.48 -15.11 -11.66
CA ILE A 108 -6.54 -15.81 -10.76
C ILE A 108 -6.35 -15.01 -9.48
N ALA A 109 -6.12 -13.72 -9.59
CA ALA A 109 -5.87 -12.85 -8.45
C ALA A 109 -7.07 -12.73 -7.50
N CYS A 110 -8.29 -12.57 -8.04
CA CYS A 110 -9.51 -12.54 -7.23
C CYS A 110 -9.78 -13.89 -6.56
N LEU A 111 -9.71 -14.98 -7.31
CA LEU A 111 -9.98 -16.31 -6.77
C LEU A 111 -8.99 -16.66 -5.66
N THR A 112 -7.69 -16.55 -5.91
CA THR A 112 -6.67 -16.94 -4.93
C THR A 112 -6.76 -16.12 -3.64
N LYS A 113 -6.97 -14.80 -3.74
CA LYS A 113 -7.06 -13.94 -2.55
C LYS A 113 -8.38 -14.12 -1.79
N ILE A 114 -9.51 -14.11 -2.50
CA ILE A 114 -10.81 -14.26 -1.84
C ILE A 114 -10.90 -15.63 -1.17
N PHE A 115 -10.59 -16.71 -1.88
CA PHE A 115 -10.62 -18.06 -1.31
C PHE A 115 -9.58 -18.24 -0.21
N GLY A 116 -8.34 -17.85 -0.43
CA GLY A 116 -7.26 -18.00 0.54
C GLY A 116 -7.52 -17.25 1.85
N ALA A 117 -7.92 -15.98 1.76
CA ALA A 117 -8.20 -15.18 2.94
C ALA A 117 -9.50 -15.58 3.63
N SER A 118 -10.54 -15.98 2.88
CA SER A 118 -11.78 -16.51 3.47
C SER A 118 -11.55 -17.83 4.19
N LEU A 119 -10.77 -18.75 3.61
CA LEU A 119 -10.38 -20.00 4.25
C LEU A 119 -9.59 -19.75 5.53
N GLY A 120 -8.60 -18.84 5.48
CA GLY A 120 -7.83 -18.45 6.66
C GLY A 120 -8.70 -17.87 7.77
N GLY A 121 -9.66 -17.01 7.44
CA GLY A 121 -10.63 -16.45 8.38
C GLY A 121 -11.51 -17.54 9.01
N PHE A 122 -12.01 -18.48 8.20
CA PHE A 122 -12.84 -19.58 8.65
C PHE A 122 -12.09 -20.55 9.60
N ILE A 123 -10.84 -20.90 9.26
CA ILE A 123 -9.97 -21.71 10.12
C ILE A 123 -9.63 -20.95 11.42
N GLY A 124 -9.53 -19.62 11.36
CA GLY A 124 -9.33 -18.74 12.51
C GLY A 124 -10.54 -18.58 13.44
N GLY A 125 -11.67 -19.24 13.14
CA GLY A 125 -12.88 -19.23 13.97
C GLY A 125 -13.88 -18.14 13.65
N LEU A 126 -13.72 -17.40 12.55
CA LEU A 126 -14.70 -16.43 12.08
C LEU A 126 -15.93 -17.12 11.47
N THR A 127 -17.09 -16.47 11.56
CA THR A 127 -18.29 -16.92 10.86
C THR A 127 -18.09 -16.89 9.33
N LYS A 128 -18.91 -17.64 8.60
CA LYS A 128 -18.83 -17.71 7.13
C LYS A 128 -18.89 -16.32 6.47
N VAL A 129 -19.76 -15.43 7.01
CA VAL A 129 -19.94 -14.07 6.47
C VAL A 129 -18.74 -13.19 6.80
N GLU A 130 -18.22 -13.27 8.01
CA GLU A 130 -17.01 -12.52 8.41
C GLU A 130 -15.78 -13.00 7.63
N SER A 131 -15.64 -14.31 7.43
CA SER A 131 -14.56 -14.87 6.61
C SER A 131 -14.62 -14.37 5.16
N LEU A 132 -15.81 -14.29 4.58
CA LEU A 132 -15.99 -13.73 3.24
C LEU A 132 -15.69 -12.22 3.20
N LEU A 133 -16.09 -11.48 4.23
CA LEU A 133 -15.75 -10.05 4.37
C LEU A 133 -14.23 -9.83 4.40
N VAL A 134 -13.50 -10.67 5.14
CA VAL A 134 -12.03 -10.64 5.17
C VAL A 134 -11.48 -10.96 3.78
N GLY A 135 -12.00 -11.99 3.10
CA GLY A 135 -11.56 -12.37 1.76
C GLY A 135 -11.72 -11.23 0.72
N VAL A 136 -12.90 -10.61 0.69
CA VAL A 136 -13.20 -9.50 -0.21
C VAL A 136 -12.40 -8.26 0.18
N GLY A 137 -12.24 -7.98 1.48
CA GLY A 137 -11.43 -6.87 1.97
C GLY A 137 -9.96 -6.98 1.58
N MET A 138 -9.39 -8.17 1.68
CA MET A 138 -8.01 -8.46 1.29
C MET A 138 -7.79 -8.44 -0.24
N ASN A 139 -8.86 -8.48 -1.02
CA ASN A 139 -8.80 -8.34 -2.48
C ASN A 139 -8.64 -6.88 -2.95
N THR A 140 -8.90 -5.91 -2.07
CA THR A 140 -8.66 -4.50 -2.38
C THR A 140 -7.15 -4.27 -2.55
N ARG A 141 -6.74 -3.89 -3.76
CA ARG A 141 -5.34 -3.70 -4.13
C ARG A 141 -5.03 -2.22 -4.18
N GLY A 142 -3.81 -1.87 -3.83
CA GLY A 142 -3.38 -0.48 -3.72
C GLY A 142 -2.15 -0.14 -4.55
N ALA A 143 -1.63 1.07 -4.35
CA ALA A 143 -0.43 1.58 -5.00
C ALA A 143 0.81 0.68 -4.84
N MET A 144 0.89 -0.13 -3.77
CA MET A 144 2.02 -1.05 -3.54
C MET A 144 2.18 -2.08 -4.66
N GLU A 145 1.09 -2.64 -5.16
CA GLU A 145 1.16 -3.64 -6.23
C GLU A 145 1.58 -3.04 -7.56
N ILE A 146 1.10 -1.84 -7.84
CA ILE A 146 1.51 -1.06 -9.02
C ILE A 146 2.98 -0.68 -8.92
N MET A 147 3.46 -0.32 -7.72
CA MET A 147 4.86 -0.01 -7.46
C MET A 147 5.75 -1.25 -7.66
N LEU A 148 5.37 -2.41 -7.14
CA LEU A 148 6.11 -3.66 -7.32
C LEU A 148 6.15 -4.09 -8.79
N SER A 149 5.05 -3.96 -9.51
CA SER A 149 5.02 -4.26 -10.94
C SER A 149 5.89 -3.29 -11.76
N SER A 150 5.92 -1.99 -11.40
CA SER A 150 6.84 -1.02 -12.03
C SER A 150 8.31 -1.37 -11.78
N LEU A 151 8.62 -1.88 -10.58
CA LEU A 151 9.94 -2.35 -10.20
C LEU A 151 10.35 -3.57 -11.02
N ALA A 152 9.46 -4.56 -11.12
CA ALA A 152 9.68 -5.78 -11.89
C ALA A 152 9.85 -5.49 -13.39
N LEU A 153 9.12 -4.51 -13.93
CA LEU A 153 9.31 -4.04 -15.30
C LEU A 153 10.69 -3.40 -15.50
N ASN A 154 11.09 -2.50 -14.60
CA ASN A 154 12.41 -1.83 -14.69
C ASN A 154 13.57 -2.83 -14.55
N SER A 155 13.39 -3.91 -13.80
CA SER A 155 14.37 -4.99 -13.65
C SER A 155 14.33 -6.04 -14.78
N GLY A 156 13.46 -5.87 -15.77
CA GLY A 156 13.32 -6.81 -16.89
C GLY A 156 12.70 -8.16 -16.52
N ILE A 157 12.11 -8.29 -15.32
CA ILE A 157 11.51 -9.53 -14.83
C ILE A 157 10.17 -9.82 -15.51
N ILE A 158 9.40 -8.77 -15.81
CA ILE A 158 8.10 -8.88 -16.47
C ILE A 158 8.08 -8.11 -17.78
N SER A 159 7.23 -8.54 -18.70
CA SER A 159 7.00 -7.84 -19.96
C SER A 159 6.09 -6.62 -19.78
N SER A 160 6.12 -5.69 -20.75
CA SER A 160 5.25 -4.52 -20.77
C SER A 160 3.75 -4.90 -20.82
N GLU A 161 3.39 -6.01 -21.45
CA GLU A 161 2.02 -6.53 -21.48
C GLU A 161 1.54 -6.96 -20.08
N LEU A 162 2.38 -7.70 -19.34
CA LEU A 162 2.09 -8.10 -17.98
C LEU A 162 1.98 -6.89 -17.06
N PHE A 163 2.84 -5.89 -17.24
CA PHE A 163 2.79 -4.66 -16.45
C PHE A 163 1.46 -3.92 -16.65
N VAL A 164 1.02 -3.72 -17.89
CA VAL A 164 -0.28 -3.10 -18.21
C VAL A 164 -1.43 -3.92 -17.61
N GLY A 165 -1.39 -5.25 -17.77
CA GLY A 165 -2.38 -6.15 -17.19
C GLY A 165 -2.48 -6.06 -15.68
N LEU A 166 -1.35 -5.96 -14.97
CA LEU A 166 -1.29 -5.81 -13.51
C LEU A 166 -1.86 -4.47 -13.03
N ILE A 167 -1.59 -3.37 -13.76
CA ILE A 167 -2.19 -2.06 -13.45
C ILE A 167 -3.72 -2.12 -13.58
N ILE A 168 -4.21 -2.63 -14.71
CA ILE A 168 -5.66 -2.73 -14.95
C ILE A 168 -6.32 -3.65 -13.91
N MET A 169 -5.68 -4.79 -13.60
CA MET A 169 -6.14 -5.69 -12.55
C MET A 169 -6.24 -4.98 -11.20
N ALA A 170 -5.21 -4.20 -10.79
CA ALA A 170 -5.22 -3.47 -9.53
C ALA A 170 -6.34 -2.43 -9.47
N LEU A 171 -6.60 -1.70 -10.56
CA LEU A 171 -7.68 -0.73 -10.64
C LEU A 171 -9.05 -1.39 -10.59
N VAL A 172 -9.28 -2.41 -11.40
CA VAL A 172 -10.57 -3.13 -11.49
C VAL A 172 -10.91 -3.80 -10.16
N THR A 173 -9.95 -4.49 -9.54
CA THR A 173 -10.17 -5.16 -8.25
C THR A 173 -10.47 -4.16 -7.14
N SER A 174 -9.82 -2.99 -7.12
CA SER A 174 -10.10 -1.94 -6.14
C SER A 174 -11.49 -1.35 -6.30
N VAL A 175 -11.91 -1.09 -7.54
CA VAL A 175 -13.25 -0.54 -7.84
C VAL A 175 -14.35 -1.54 -7.48
N ILE A 176 -14.16 -2.83 -7.74
CA ILE A 176 -15.16 -3.87 -7.45
C ILE A 176 -15.22 -4.21 -5.95
N SER A 177 -14.09 -4.23 -5.26
CA SER A 177 -14.03 -4.65 -3.85
C SER A 177 -14.76 -3.69 -2.91
N LEU A 178 -14.75 -2.39 -3.17
CA LEU A 178 -15.39 -1.38 -2.31
C LEU A 178 -16.93 -1.57 -2.22
N PRO A 179 -17.70 -1.63 -3.33
CA PRO A 179 -19.14 -1.88 -3.26
C PRO A 179 -19.46 -3.30 -2.74
N ALA A 180 -18.64 -4.31 -3.08
CA ALA A 180 -18.82 -5.66 -2.58
C ALA A 180 -18.71 -5.73 -1.04
N LEU A 181 -17.74 -5.03 -0.45
CA LEU A 181 -17.61 -4.88 1.00
C LEU A 181 -18.82 -4.21 1.64
N SER A 182 -19.34 -3.13 1.03
CA SER A 182 -20.50 -2.41 1.58
C SER A 182 -21.75 -3.29 1.63
N ILE A 183 -21.99 -4.07 0.59
CA ILE A 183 -23.12 -5.01 0.50
C ILE A 183 -22.99 -6.13 1.56
N LEU A 184 -21.81 -6.74 1.65
CA LEU A 184 -21.56 -7.82 2.61
C LEU A 184 -21.66 -7.34 4.06
N LYS A 185 -21.17 -6.13 4.37
CA LYS A 185 -21.27 -5.52 5.70
C LYS A 185 -22.73 -5.30 6.12
N THR A 186 -23.59 -4.87 5.20
CA THR A 186 -25.03 -4.72 5.45
C THR A 186 -25.70 -6.05 5.77
N HIS A 187 -25.30 -7.13 5.10
CA HIS A 187 -25.80 -8.48 5.40
C HIS A 187 -25.31 -9.01 6.74
N ALA A 188 -24.04 -8.80 7.08
CA ALA A 188 -23.47 -9.21 8.37
C ALA A 188 -24.17 -8.52 9.55
N SER A 189 -24.44 -7.21 9.45
CA SER A 189 -25.15 -6.43 10.49
C SER A 189 -26.59 -6.90 10.69
N LYS A 190 -27.28 -7.38 9.65
CA LYS A 190 -28.62 -7.93 9.77
C LYS A 190 -28.66 -9.29 10.50
N GLN A 191 -27.64 -10.13 10.32
CA GLN A 191 -27.55 -11.42 11.02
C GLN A 191 -27.19 -11.25 12.51
N SER A 192 -26.35 -10.29 12.86
CA SER A 192 -26.00 -10.01 14.26
C SER A 192 -27.16 -9.45 15.09
N ASN A 193 -28.17 -8.80 14.45
CA ASN A 193 -29.35 -8.27 15.14
C ASN A 193 -30.48 -9.33 15.28
N GLN A 194 -30.31 -10.53 14.74
CA GLN A 194 -31.31 -11.62 14.79
C GLN A 194 -30.90 -12.79 15.71
N SER A 195 -29.67 -12.73 16.24
CA SER A 195 -29.14 -13.68 17.24
C SER A 195 -29.09 -13.04 18.63
#